data_5949569f7f646295f8de792e2a513472
#
_entry.id   5949569f7f646295f8de792e2a513472
#
_cell.length_a   1.000
_cell.length_b   1.000
_cell.length_c   1.000
_cell.angle_alpha   90.00
_cell.angle_beta   90.00
_cell.angle_gamma   90.00
#
_symmetry.space_group_name_H-M   'P 1'
#
loop_
_entity.id
_entity.type
_entity.pdbx_description
1 polymer ?
#
loop_
_entity_poly.entity_id
_entity_poly.type
_entity_poly.pdbx_seq_one_letter_code
_entity_poly.pdbx_strand_id
1 'polypeptide(L)'
;MQKFSVIGLANTFAIIDIILHPLFHLWISVDPQSYEKAMNLFVAGLHLEVTHFDSSIWHIALGTVIEASVFWLLGASIAWIYNRVTK
;
A
#
# COMPACT_ATOMS: atom_id res chain seq x y z
N MET A 1 -24.42 -6.68 -15.68
CA MET A 1 -23.50 -6.25 -14.61
C MET A 1 -22.33 -5.47 -15.21
N GLN A 2 -21.97 -4.37 -14.60
CA GLN A 2 -20.90 -3.53 -15.12
C GLN A 2 -19.52 -4.14 -14.85
N LYS A 3 -18.65 -3.98 -15.81
CA LYS A 3 -17.27 -4.39 -15.65
C LYS A 3 -16.43 -3.19 -15.22
N PHE A 4 -15.31 -3.47 -14.57
CA PHE A 4 -14.38 -2.42 -14.16
C PHE A 4 -13.42 -2.09 -15.30
N SER A 5 -13.08 -0.81 -15.39
CA SER A 5 -11.95 -0.38 -16.20
C SER A 5 -10.66 -0.85 -15.50
N VAL A 6 -9.85 -1.65 -16.21
CA VAL A 6 -8.59 -2.14 -15.63
C VAL A 6 -7.68 -0.96 -15.28
N ILE A 7 -7.50 -0.02 -16.20
CA ILE A 7 -6.65 1.15 -15.96
C ILE A 7 -7.25 2.06 -14.88
N GLY A 8 -8.58 2.25 -14.92
CA GLY A 8 -9.26 3.09 -13.92
C GLY A 8 -9.09 2.56 -12.52
N LEU A 9 -9.28 1.26 -12.33
CA LEU A 9 -9.13 0.66 -11.00
C LEU A 9 -7.66 0.62 -10.57
N ALA A 10 -6.75 0.35 -11.50
CA ALA A 10 -5.33 0.40 -11.22
C ALA A 10 -4.91 1.80 -10.73
N ASN A 11 -5.35 2.83 -11.44
CA ASN A 11 -5.04 4.21 -11.05
C ASN A 11 -5.65 4.56 -9.68
N THR A 12 -6.87 4.09 -9.42
CA THR A 12 -7.53 4.33 -8.13
C THR A 12 -6.71 3.74 -6.97
N PHE A 13 -6.25 2.51 -7.12
CA PHE A 13 -5.46 1.86 -6.07
C PHE A 13 -4.12 2.57 -5.86
N ALA A 14 -3.46 2.99 -6.96
CA ALA A 14 -2.21 3.73 -6.85
C ALA A 14 -2.41 5.06 -6.12
N ILE A 15 -3.48 5.78 -6.43
CA ILE A 15 -3.78 7.07 -5.79
C ILE A 15 -4.05 6.85 -4.30
N ILE A 16 -4.80 5.81 -3.94
CA ILE A 16 -5.06 5.49 -2.54
C ILE A 16 -3.73 5.27 -1.80
N ASP A 17 -2.81 4.53 -2.39
CA ASP A 17 -1.52 4.29 -1.75
C ASP A 17 -0.68 5.56 -1.63
N ILE A 18 -0.69 6.41 -2.65
CA ILE A 18 0.04 7.68 -2.61
C ILE A 18 -0.42 8.52 -1.43
N ILE A 19 -1.70 8.43 -1.07
CA ILE A 19 -2.24 9.12 0.10
C ILE A 19 -1.88 8.38 1.39
N LEU A 20 -2.04 7.05 1.41
CA LEU A 20 -1.86 6.25 2.63
C LEU A 20 -0.41 6.12 3.06
N HIS A 21 0.52 6.03 2.12
CA HIS A 21 1.92 5.76 2.47
C HIS A 21 2.51 6.86 3.36
N PRO A 22 2.35 8.16 3.04
CA PRO A 22 2.79 9.21 3.96
C PRO A 22 2.08 9.17 5.30
N LEU A 23 0.81 8.75 5.33
CA LEU A 23 0.08 8.63 6.59
C LEU A 23 0.67 7.53 7.47
N PHE A 24 1.16 6.44 6.88
CA PHE A 24 1.85 5.41 7.64
C PHE A 24 3.17 5.94 8.21
N HIS A 25 3.90 6.76 7.45
CA HIS A 25 5.10 7.41 7.97
C HIS A 25 4.78 8.30 9.16
N LEU A 26 3.68 9.05 9.08
CA LEU A 26 3.22 9.87 10.18
C LEU A 26 2.88 9.01 11.41
N TRP A 27 2.19 7.90 11.20
CA TRP A 27 1.85 6.97 12.27
C TRP A 27 3.11 6.47 12.99
N ILE A 28 4.12 6.05 12.22
CA ILE A 28 5.38 5.58 12.81
C ILE A 28 6.04 6.68 13.62
N SER A 29 6.01 7.91 13.14
CA SER A 29 6.68 9.01 13.84
C SER A 29 5.97 9.40 15.15
N VAL A 30 4.65 9.19 15.21
CA VAL A 30 3.86 9.54 16.39
C VAL A 30 3.81 8.40 17.40
N ASP A 31 3.59 7.18 16.93
CA ASP A 31 3.45 6.01 17.80
C ASP A 31 4.04 4.79 17.13
N PRO A 32 5.37 4.62 17.20
CA PRO A 32 6.02 3.47 16.55
C PRO A 32 5.59 2.12 17.14
N GLN A 33 5.22 2.08 18.42
CA GLN A 33 4.86 0.81 19.04
C GLN A 33 3.54 0.25 18.51
N SER A 34 2.54 1.12 18.31
CA SER A 34 1.27 0.65 17.76
C SER A 34 1.41 0.22 16.31
N TYR A 35 2.25 0.93 15.55
CA TYR A 35 2.54 0.53 14.18
C TYR A 35 3.21 -0.84 14.13
N GLU A 36 4.20 -1.05 14.99
CA GLU A 36 4.91 -2.33 15.08
C GLU A 36 3.96 -3.47 15.41
N LYS A 37 3.08 -3.28 16.39
CA LYS A 37 2.09 -4.30 16.75
C LYS A 37 1.16 -4.63 15.60
N ALA A 38 0.65 -3.60 14.92
CA ALA A 38 -0.25 -3.79 13.80
C ALA A 38 0.42 -4.53 12.65
N MET A 39 1.66 -4.13 12.31
CA MET A 39 2.37 -4.75 11.20
C MET A 39 2.75 -6.20 11.50
N ASN A 40 3.07 -6.52 12.74
CA ASN A 40 3.41 -7.90 13.11
C ASN A 40 2.21 -8.84 12.99
N LEU A 41 0.99 -8.32 12.96
CA LEU A 41 -0.18 -9.14 12.68
C LEU A 41 -0.34 -9.43 11.19
N PHE A 42 0.18 -8.55 10.33
CA PHE A 42 0.08 -8.71 8.88
C PHE A 42 1.21 -9.53 8.29
N VAL A 43 2.41 -9.43 8.87
CA VAL A 43 3.61 -9.98 8.25
C VAL A 43 3.71 -11.46 8.57
N ALA A 44 3.56 -12.28 7.54
CA ALA A 44 3.55 -13.73 7.69
C ALA A 44 4.94 -14.25 8.05
N GLY A 45 5.06 -14.79 9.26
CA GLY A 45 6.29 -15.43 9.69
C GLY A 45 7.46 -14.51 10.01
N LEU A 46 7.24 -13.20 10.00
CA LEU A 46 8.27 -12.23 10.31
C LEU A 46 7.93 -11.46 11.56
N HIS A 47 8.97 -11.04 12.26
CA HIS A 47 8.84 -10.15 13.40
C HIS A 47 9.56 -8.84 13.06
N LEU A 48 8.81 -7.74 13.02
CA LEU A 48 9.34 -6.44 12.72
C LEU A 48 9.54 -5.63 14.01
N GLU A 49 10.64 -4.89 14.05
CA GLU A 49 10.92 -3.96 15.13
C GLU A 49 11.15 -2.58 14.56
N VAL A 50 10.51 -1.57 15.15
CA VAL A 50 10.77 -0.18 14.79
C VAL A 50 11.89 0.31 15.68
N THR A 51 13.10 0.32 15.15
CA THR A 51 14.29 0.75 15.90
C THR A 51 14.68 2.18 15.59
N HIS A 52 14.33 2.66 14.40
CA HIS A 52 14.77 3.95 13.91
C HIS A 52 13.79 4.42 12.84
N PHE A 53 13.34 5.68 12.97
CA PHE A 53 12.47 6.28 11.97
C PHE A 53 13.32 7.04 10.95
N ASP A 54 13.22 6.62 9.69
CA ASP A 54 13.90 7.30 8.59
C ASP A 54 12.97 8.38 8.02
N SER A 55 13.26 9.63 8.35
CA SER A 55 12.49 10.78 7.88
C SER A 55 13.00 11.35 6.56
N SER A 56 13.94 10.64 5.90
CA SER A 56 14.49 11.08 4.63
C SER A 56 13.39 11.20 3.57
N ILE A 57 13.36 12.34 2.88
CA ILE A 57 12.41 12.56 1.80
C ILE A 57 12.62 11.52 0.68
N TRP A 58 13.88 11.15 0.43
CA TRP A 58 14.18 10.11 -0.56
C TRP A 58 13.57 8.78 -0.20
N HIS A 59 13.69 8.39 1.07
CA HIS A 59 13.12 7.12 1.53
C HIS A 59 11.61 7.12 1.36
N ILE A 60 10.96 8.21 1.76
CA ILE A 60 9.51 8.32 1.66
C ILE A 60 9.07 8.33 0.19
N ALA A 61 9.77 9.11 -0.65
CA ALA A 61 9.41 9.23 -2.07
C ALA A 61 9.60 7.90 -2.80
N LEU A 62 10.74 7.24 -2.62
CA LEU A 62 11.01 5.96 -3.28
C LEU A 62 10.06 4.88 -2.80
N GLY A 63 9.81 4.82 -1.50
CA GLY A 63 8.87 3.85 -0.94
C GLY A 63 7.46 4.06 -1.49
N THR A 64 7.04 5.31 -1.62
CA THR A 64 5.72 5.63 -2.17
C THR A 64 5.62 5.20 -3.63
N VAL A 65 6.65 5.46 -4.44
CA VAL A 65 6.64 5.07 -5.84
C VAL A 65 6.58 3.55 -6.00
N ILE A 66 7.40 2.84 -5.24
CA ILE A 66 7.45 1.38 -5.31
C ILE A 66 6.11 0.79 -4.88
N GLU A 67 5.57 1.25 -3.76
CA GLU A 67 4.32 0.72 -3.22
C GLU A 67 3.13 1.09 -4.10
N ALA A 68 3.11 2.30 -4.64
CA ALA A 68 2.06 2.72 -5.57
C ALA A 68 2.07 1.86 -6.83
N SER A 69 3.25 1.46 -7.30
CA SER A 69 3.38 0.55 -8.44
C SER A 69 2.77 -0.81 -8.12
N VAL A 70 3.03 -1.34 -6.93
CA VAL A 70 2.46 -2.60 -6.49
C VAL A 70 0.94 -2.50 -6.39
N PHE A 71 0.43 -1.41 -5.83
CA PHE A 71 -1.01 -1.18 -5.71
C PHE A 71 -1.66 -0.99 -7.07
N TRP A 72 -0.95 -0.37 -8.01
CA TRP A 72 -1.44 -0.25 -9.38
C TRP A 72 -1.65 -1.62 -10.00
N LEU A 73 -0.66 -2.50 -9.85
CA LEU A 73 -0.75 -3.87 -10.34
C LEU A 73 -1.87 -4.64 -9.63
N LEU A 74 -2.03 -4.42 -8.34
CA LEU A 74 -3.11 -5.04 -7.58
C LEU A 74 -4.48 -4.61 -8.09
N GLY A 75 -4.67 -3.31 -8.32
CA GLY A 75 -5.93 -2.79 -8.86
C GLY A 75 -6.22 -3.33 -10.24
N ALA A 76 -5.21 -3.37 -11.11
CA ALA A 76 -5.36 -3.94 -12.45
C ALA A 76 -5.74 -5.42 -12.37
N SER A 77 -5.11 -6.17 -11.48
CA SER A 77 -5.38 -7.60 -11.30
C SER A 77 -6.80 -7.83 -10.79
N ILE A 78 -7.24 -7.01 -9.83
CA ILE A 78 -8.60 -7.13 -9.30
C ILE A 78 -9.63 -6.90 -10.40
N ALA A 79 -9.45 -5.85 -11.19
CA ALA A 79 -10.38 -5.55 -12.29
C ALA A 79 -10.36 -6.66 -13.35
N TRP A 80 -9.17 -7.13 -13.70
CA TRP A 80 -9.02 -8.17 -14.70
C TRP A 80 -9.71 -9.46 -14.25
N ILE A 81 -9.47 -9.87 -13.02
CA ILE A 81 -10.07 -11.09 -12.48
C ILE A 81 -11.59 -10.93 -12.35
N TYR A 82 -12.03 -9.80 -11.80
CA TYR A 82 -13.46 -9.53 -11.63
C TYR A 82 -14.18 -9.61 -12.98
N ASN A 83 -13.60 -8.99 -14.01
CA ASN A 83 -14.21 -8.98 -15.33
C ASN A 83 -14.26 -10.37 -15.95
N ARG A 84 -13.34 -11.25 -15.58
CA ARG A 84 -13.31 -12.63 -16.08
C ARG A 84 -14.32 -13.52 -15.39
N VAL A 85 -14.49 -13.36 -14.07
CA VAL A 85 -15.38 -14.24 -13.32
C VAL A 85 -16.81 -13.74 -13.29
N THR A 86 -17.04 -12.50 -13.71
CA THR A 86 -18.39 -11.91 -13.78
C THR A 86 -18.87 -11.96 -15.22
N LYS A 87 -19.87 -12.77 -15.47
CA LYS A 87 -20.43 -12.93 -16.83
C LYS A 87 -21.89 -12.61 -16.87
#